data_7be78df2e84e0190173aca9c5634e508
#
_entry.id   7be78df2e84e0190173aca9c5634e508
#
_cell.length_a   1.000
_cell.length_b   1.000
_cell.length_c   1.000
_cell.angle_alpha   90.00
_cell.angle_beta   90.00
_cell.angle_gamma   90.00
#
_symmetry.space_group_name_H-M   'P 1'
#
loop_
_entity.id
_entity.type
_entity.pdbx_description
1 polymer ?
#
loop_
_entity_poly.entity_id
_entity_poly.type
_entity_poly.pdbx_seq_one_letter_code
_entity_poly.pdbx_strand_id
1 'polypeptide(L)'
;MIADDEDIDAGGVVLAAPSHGEPGPAELTRADELLLGFLESACHEMGMPFDFASARQTIANDCHAPLGDVCWDDFHVQRLQALADCTQVRVDQAVLNLREAVELVRPRAPLGVIRYDADGQPQWTLIVDHRGRRVRTYDSVHGQEAQWLTMRELAARLKCDARERRQWLLLQPALPCAAEVHDHHGGPTPLARYLALLAPDRSDIGVIGVFAIVVGLLALSTPIAVEALVNTVAFGRFVQPVLVLAAMLFVLLTFAAVMRGVQVFIAEIIQRRVFVRVAADLAHRLPRVRGEVWTRHYGPELVNRFFEVVTVQKVTSQLLLDGIALLLQTIVGMTVIAFYHPVLLGFNAFFLVFILAIVFVLGRSAVATSLDESRRKYATAAWLEDLARHHLTFRSPGSLNFALERADHHVVGYLTARATHFRILMRQIIATLTLQVVASTVLLGLGGWLVIRGELTLGQLVAAELIVTLIVGGFTKIGKYLEGYYDVMASVDKLGHLFYLPVTPEDGGGLERRDEGIAV
;
A
#
# COMPACT_ATOMS: atom_id res chain seq x y z
N MET A 1 -73.07 32.58 34.16
CA MET A 1 -74.04 32.78 33.09
C MET A 1 -73.69 31.72 32.06
N ILE A 2 -74.39 30.61 32.15
CA ILE A 2 -75.00 29.79 31.08
C ILE A 2 -73.98 29.09 30.23
N ALA A 3 -73.96 27.81 30.05
CA ALA A 3 -74.83 26.62 30.22
C ALA A 3 -74.15 25.56 29.36
N ASP A 4 -74.02 24.40 29.88
CA ASP A 4 -74.66 23.13 29.52
C ASP A 4 -74.14 22.42 28.29
N ASP A 5 -73.67 21.24 28.60
CA ASP A 5 -74.12 19.88 28.22
C ASP A 5 -73.76 19.42 26.82
N GLU A 6 -73.09 18.32 26.75
CA GLU A 6 -73.66 17.02 26.40
C GLU A 6 -72.65 15.89 26.43
N ASP A 7 -73.00 14.89 27.21
CA ASP A 7 -72.43 13.53 27.21
C ASP A 7 -72.58 12.86 25.83
N ILE A 8 -71.52 12.22 25.36
CA ILE A 8 -71.66 11.06 24.47
C ILE A 8 -70.66 9.96 24.94
N ASP A 9 -71.27 9.00 25.59
CA ASP A 9 -70.79 7.68 25.95
C ASP A 9 -70.42 6.90 24.65
N ALA A 10 -69.19 6.49 24.47
CA ALA A 10 -68.78 5.54 23.42
C ALA A 10 -67.76 4.55 24.00
N GLY A 11 -68.28 3.40 24.36
CA GLY A 11 -67.53 2.24 24.84
C GLY A 11 -66.34 1.85 23.94
N GLY A 12 -65.20 2.22 24.36
CA GLY A 12 -63.90 1.77 23.76
C GLY A 12 -63.44 0.47 24.44
N VAL A 13 -63.49 -0.60 23.70
CA VAL A 13 -62.89 -1.89 24.07
C VAL A 13 -61.42 -1.67 24.41
N VAL A 14 -61.05 -1.83 25.67
CA VAL A 14 -59.66 -1.90 26.11
C VAL A 14 -59.08 -3.21 25.60
N LEU A 15 -58.40 -3.17 24.47
CA LEU A 15 -57.49 -4.23 24.03
C LEU A 15 -56.27 -4.24 24.97
N ALA A 16 -56.17 -5.31 25.77
CA ALA A 16 -55.01 -5.56 26.61
C ALA A 16 -53.75 -5.54 25.78
N ALA A 17 -52.79 -4.71 26.19
CA ALA A 17 -51.46 -4.70 25.61
C ALA A 17 -50.82 -6.08 25.74
N PRO A 18 -50.19 -6.62 24.68
CA PRO A 18 -49.46 -7.86 24.80
C PRO A 18 -48.25 -7.64 25.75
N SER A 19 -48.14 -8.53 26.73
CA SER A 19 -47.00 -8.60 27.66
C SER A 19 -45.70 -8.69 26.86
N HIS A 20 -44.81 -7.72 27.02
CA HIS A 20 -43.46 -7.75 26.50
C HIS A 20 -42.72 -8.91 27.19
N GLY A 21 -42.73 -10.09 26.53
CA GLY A 21 -41.70 -11.10 26.75
C GLY A 21 -40.38 -10.57 26.21
N GLU A 22 -39.30 -10.78 26.92
CA GLU A 22 -37.94 -10.54 26.42
C GLU A 22 -37.81 -11.18 25.01
N PRO A 23 -37.28 -10.47 23.99
CA PRO A 23 -37.11 -11.07 22.68
C PRO A 23 -36.12 -12.23 22.81
N GLY A 24 -36.63 -13.45 22.66
CA GLY A 24 -35.78 -14.63 22.51
C GLY A 24 -34.81 -14.43 21.32
N PRO A 25 -33.69 -15.18 21.24
CA PRO A 25 -32.74 -15.04 20.16
C PRO A 25 -33.47 -15.17 18.83
N ALA A 26 -33.48 -14.08 18.04
CA ALA A 26 -34.14 -14.05 16.74
C ALA A 26 -33.61 -15.20 15.89
N GLU A 27 -34.48 -16.08 15.42
CA GLU A 27 -34.11 -17.17 14.52
C GLU A 27 -33.67 -16.54 13.20
N LEU A 28 -32.40 -16.85 12.81
CA LEU A 28 -31.86 -16.39 11.54
C LEU A 28 -32.69 -16.94 10.37
N THR A 29 -33.01 -16.09 9.44
CA THR A 29 -33.64 -16.53 8.19
C THR A 29 -32.60 -17.28 7.33
N ARG A 30 -33.09 -18.13 6.40
CA ARG A 30 -32.23 -18.80 5.44
C ARG A 30 -31.37 -17.83 4.61
N ALA A 31 -31.91 -16.65 4.31
CA ALA A 31 -31.19 -15.59 3.61
C ALA A 31 -30.01 -15.05 4.44
N ASP A 32 -30.16 -14.96 5.76
CA ASP A 32 -29.12 -14.52 6.67
C ASP A 32 -27.99 -15.55 6.80
N GLU A 33 -28.32 -16.83 6.84
CA GLU A 33 -27.32 -17.91 6.84
C GLU A 33 -26.50 -17.93 5.54
N LEU A 34 -27.15 -17.71 4.40
CA LEU A 34 -26.47 -17.62 3.09
C LEU A 34 -25.54 -16.39 3.01
N LEU A 35 -25.95 -15.28 3.59
CA LEU A 35 -25.14 -14.06 3.65
C LEU A 35 -23.92 -14.23 4.57
N LEU A 36 -24.09 -14.85 5.75
CA LEU A 36 -22.99 -15.17 6.66
C LEU A 36 -21.97 -16.12 6.01
N GLY A 37 -22.44 -17.20 5.38
CA GLY A 37 -21.56 -18.15 4.68
C GLY A 37 -20.81 -17.52 3.50
N PHE A 38 -21.43 -16.58 2.79
CA PHE A 38 -20.79 -15.80 1.75
C PHE A 38 -19.65 -14.93 2.31
N LEU A 39 -19.91 -14.20 3.40
CA LEU A 39 -18.91 -13.31 4.00
C LEU A 39 -17.78 -14.12 4.68
N GLU A 40 -18.09 -15.26 5.31
CA GLU A 40 -17.09 -16.20 5.85
C GLU A 40 -16.14 -16.69 4.74
N SER A 41 -16.70 -17.13 3.60
CA SER A 41 -15.93 -17.57 2.44
C SER A 41 -15.04 -16.46 1.88
N ALA A 42 -15.54 -15.22 1.84
CA ALA A 42 -14.78 -14.06 1.41
C ALA A 42 -13.63 -13.74 2.37
N CYS A 43 -13.88 -13.74 3.69
CA CYS A 43 -12.86 -13.52 4.72
C CYS A 43 -11.77 -14.60 4.65
N HIS A 44 -12.16 -15.87 4.49
CA HIS A 44 -11.22 -16.98 4.36
C HIS A 44 -10.27 -16.80 3.16
N GLU A 45 -10.81 -16.46 1.98
CA GLU A 45 -9.99 -16.21 0.77
C GLU A 45 -9.11 -14.96 0.87
N MET A 46 -9.55 -13.95 1.62
CA MET A 46 -8.73 -12.78 1.94
C MET A 46 -7.66 -13.04 3.00
N GLY A 47 -7.76 -14.17 3.71
CA GLY A 47 -6.87 -14.53 4.82
C GLY A 47 -7.15 -13.71 6.08
N MET A 48 -8.42 -13.35 6.30
CA MET A 48 -8.90 -12.58 7.45
C MET A 48 -9.62 -13.48 8.45
N PRO A 49 -9.51 -13.22 9.76
CA PRO A 49 -10.33 -13.90 10.75
C PRO A 49 -11.80 -13.49 10.56
N PHE A 50 -12.72 -14.44 10.73
CA PHE A 50 -14.16 -14.20 10.71
C PHE A 50 -14.74 -14.51 12.09
N ASP A 51 -15.34 -13.51 12.74
CA ASP A 51 -16.04 -13.67 14.01
C ASP A 51 -17.54 -13.91 13.75
N PHE A 52 -17.92 -15.17 13.73
CA PHE A 52 -19.28 -15.61 13.50
C PHE A 52 -20.26 -15.11 14.59
N ALA A 53 -19.81 -14.99 15.84
CA ALA A 53 -20.66 -14.57 16.93
C ALA A 53 -21.05 -13.09 16.81
N SER A 54 -20.09 -12.23 16.53
CA SER A 54 -20.29 -10.80 16.28
C SER A 54 -21.17 -10.56 15.05
N ALA A 55 -20.88 -11.23 13.93
CA ALA A 55 -21.65 -11.11 12.70
C ALA A 55 -23.12 -11.56 12.88
N ARG A 56 -23.34 -12.65 13.61
CA ARG A 56 -24.69 -13.14 13.94
C ARG A 56 -25.46 -12.15 14.80
N GLN A 57 -24.81 -11.56 15.79
CA GLN A 57 -25.43 -10.56 16.67
C GLN A 57 -25.81 -9.30 15.88
N THR A 58 -24.97 -8.86 14.95
CA THR A 58 -25.26 -7.71 14.07
C THR A 58 -26.49 -7.96 13.21
N ILE A 59 -26.61 -9.14 12.58
CA ILE A 59 -27.82 -9.51 11.81
C ILE A 59 -29.06 -9.54 12.69
N ALA A 60 -28.96 -10.10 13.89
CA ALA A 60 -30.09 -10.20 14.81
C ALA A 60 -30.59 -8.81 15.27
N ASN A 61 -29.70 -7.84 15.40
CA ASN A 61 -30.03 -6.47 15.75
C ASN A 61 -30.61 -5.66 14.57
N ASP A 62 -30.34 -6.07 13.31
CA ASP A 62 -30.72 -5.34 12.10
C ASP A 62 -32.01 -5.90 11.45
N CYS A 63 -32.91 -6.46 12.26
CA CYS A 63 -34.14 -7.16 11.85
C CYS A 63 -35.23 -6.24 11.26
N HIS A 64 -34.91 -5.19 10.54
CA HIS A 64 -35.90 -4.32 9.95
C HIS A 64 -36.09 -4.65 8.47
N ALA A 65 -37.28 -5.18 8.13
CA ALA A 65 -37.74 -5.23 6.74
C ALA A 65 -37.77 -3.80 6.16
N PRO A 66 -37.44 -3.61 4.87
CA PRO A 66 -37.43 -2.29 4.27
C PRO A 66 -38.83 -1.64 4.40
N LEU A 67 -38.87 -0.50 5.08
CA LEU A 67 -40.05 0.35 5.14
C LEU A 67 -40.06 1.23 3.88
N GLY A 68 -40.79 0.79 2.83
CA GLY A 68 -40.99 1.55 1.60
C GLY A 68 -40.49 0.86 0.33
N ASP A 69 -40.59 1.55 -0.82
CA ASP A 69 -40.15 1.11 -2.16
C ASP A 69 -38.60 1.04 -2.34
N VAL A 70 -37.91 0.34 -1.46
CA VAL A 70 -36.45 0.11 -1.60
C VAL A 70 -36.25 -1.10 -2.52
N CYS A 71 -35.38 -0.95 -3.50
CA CYS A 71 -34.94 -2.05 -4.36
C CYS A 71 -34.32 -3.16 -3.48
N TRP A 72 -34.77 -4.42 -3.65
CA TRP A 72 -34.26 -5.55 -2.87
C TRP A 72 -32.75 -5.73 -2.98
N ASP A 73 -32.17 -5.38 -4.14
CA ASP A 73 -30.71 -5.40 -4.34
C ASP A 73 -30.00 -4.44 -3.39
N ASP A 74 -30.50 -3.21 -3.26
CA ASP A 74 -29.91 -2.20 -2.38
C ASP A 74 -30.04 -2.60 -0.90
N PHE A 75 -31.14 -3.22 -0.51
CA PHE A 75 -31.36 -3.70 0.86
C PHE A 75 -30.34 -4.79 1.25
N HIS A 76 -30.16 -5.81 0.40
CA HIS A 76 -29.20 -6.88 0.69
C HIS A 76 -27.75 -6.39 0.64
N VAL A 77 -27.45 -5.41 -0.20
CA VAL A 77 -26.12 -4.80 -0.26
C VAL A 77 -25.85 -3.96 0.99
N GLN A 78 -26.81 -3.18 1.48
CA GLN A 78 -26.68 -2.43 2.74
C GLN A 78 -26.43 -3.37 3.92
N ARG A 79 -27.19 -4.48 4.03
CA ARG A 79 -26.96 -5.51 5.06
C ARG A 79 -25.58 -6.13 4.97
N LEU A 80 -25.11 -6.44 3.74
CA LEU A 80 -23.75 -6.94 3.55
C LEU A 80 -22.72 -5.89 3.97
N GLN A 81 -22.94 -4.61 3.68
CA GLN A 81 -22.03 -3.54 4.09
C GLN A 81 -21.95 -3.41 5.61
N ALA A 82 -23.08 -3.43 6.30
CA ALA A 82 -23.12 -3.39 7.76
C ALA A 82 -22.36 -4.56 8.40
N LEU A 83 -22.54 -5.78 7.86
CA LEU A 83 -21.79 -6.96 8.31
C LEU A 83 -20.29 -6.89 7.94
N ALA A 84 -19.96 -6.39 6.77
CA ALA A 84 -18.61 -6.25 6.30
C ALA A 84 -17.81 -5.27 7.19
N ASP A 85 -18.46 -4.21 7.67
CA ASP A 85 -17.84 -3.24 8.58
C ASP A 85 -17.45 -3.88 9.92
N CYS A 86 -18.28 -4.80 10.46
CA CYS A 86 -17.94 -5.57 11.68
C CYS A 86 -16.76 -6.53 11.48
N THR A 87 -16.56 -7.03 10.27
CA THR A 87 -15.51 -7.99 9.93
C THR A 87 -14.27 -7.34 9.32
N GLN A 88 -14.17 -6.01 9.33
CA GLN A 88 -13.09 -5.24 8.70
C GLN A 88 -12.95 -5.53 7.20
N VAL A 89 -14.03 -5.83 6.53
CA VAL A 89 -14.13 -5.99 5.08
C VAL A 89 -14.76 -4.73 4.50
N ARG A 90 -14.16 -4.20 3.46
CA ARG A 90 -14.74 -3.11 2.69
C ARG A 90 -15.44 -3.66 1.47
N VAL A 91 -16.68 -3.21 1.24
CA VAL A 91 -17.49 -3.60 0.09
C VAL A 91 -17.73 -2.38 -0.79
N ASP A 92 -17.13 -2.37 -1.97
CA ASP A 92 -17.35 -1.36 -3.01
C ASP A 92 -18.27 -1.91 -4.10
N GLN A 93 -19.13 -1.07 -4.67
CA GLN A 93 -20.03 -1.45 -5.75
C GLN A 93 -19.48 -0.99 -7.10
N ALA A 94 -19.56 -1.83 -8.11
CA ALA A 94 -19.14 -1.49 -9.47
C ALA A 94 -20.13 -2.08 -10.50
N VAL A 95 -20.45 -1.30 -11.53
CA VAL A 95 -21.33 -1.76 -12.63
C VAL A 95 -20.44 -2.18 -13.82
N LEU A 96 -20.26 -3.47 -14.00
CA LEU A 96 -19.33 -4.08 -14.95
C LEU A 96 -20.01 -5.19 -15.76
N ASN A 97 -19.47 -5.50 -16.94
CA ASN A 97 -19.82 -6.73 -17.63
C ASN A 97 -19.02 -7.93 -17.06
N LEU A 98 -19.46 -9.13 -17.33
CA LEU A 98 -18.85 -10.35 -16.77
C LEU A 98 -17.34 -10.46 -17.07
N ARG A 99 -16.89 -10.02 -18.23
CA ARG A 99 -15.48 -10.09 -18.63
C ARG A 99 -14.64 -9.07 -17.86
N GLU A 100 -15.10 -7.83 -17.78
CA GLU A 100 -14.47 -6.78 -16.98
C GLU A 100 -14.40 -7.19 -15.50
N ALA A 101 -15.47 -7.79 -14.97
CA ALA A 101 -15.53 -8.26 -13.60
C ALA A 101 -14.47 -9.33 -13.32
N VAL A 102 -14.34 -10.34 -14.18
CA VAL A 102 -13.34 -11.41 -14.00
C VAL A 102 -11.90 -10.89 -14.14
N GLU A 103 -11.67 -9.91 -15.02
CA GLU A 103 -10.34 -9.28 -15.16
C GLU A 103 -9.93 -8.43 -13.93
N LEU A 104 -10.90 -7.99 -13.12
CA LEU A 104 -10.66 -7.27 -11.87
C LEU A 104 -10.36 -8.17 -10.67
N VAL A 105 -10.72 -9.45 -10.72
CA VAL A 105 -10.47 -10.40 -9.63
C VAL A 105 -8.98 -10.53 -9.38
N ARG A 106 -8.58 -10.38 -8.13
CA ARG A 106 -7.20 -10.53 -7.68
C ARG A 106 -7.11 -11.41 -6.44
N PRO A 107 -5.96 -12.01 -6.18
CA PRO A 107 -5.71 -12.67 -4.91
C PRO A 107 -5.99 -11.71 -3.75
N ARG A 108 -6.87 -12.11 -2.82
CA ARG A 108 -7.34 -11.32 -1.68
C ARG A 108 -8.26 -10.13 -1.99
N ALA A 109 -8.79 -10.04 -3.20
CA ALA A 109 -9.83 -9.08 -3.56
C ALA A 109 -10.89 -9.80 -4.40
N PRO A 110 -11.69 -10.69 -3.78
CA PRO A 110 -12.74 -11.42 -4.46
C PRO A 110 -13.89 -10.50 -4.87
N LEU A 111 -14.65 -10.93 -5.86
CA LEU A 111 -15.84 -10.25 -6.36
C LEU A 111 -17.09 -11.04 -6.00
N GLY A 112 -18.05 -10.37 -5.40
CA GLY A 112 -19.37 -10.91 -5.12
C GLY A 112 -20.41 -10.48 -6.13
N VAL A 113 -21.43 -11.31 -6.34
CA VAL A 113 -22.65 -10.97 -7.08
C VAL A 113 -23.86 -11.63 -6.44
N ILE A 114 -24.96 -10.88 -6.40
CA ILE A 114 -26.25 -11.37 -5.92
C ILE A 114 -27.05 -11.85 -7.12
N ARG A 115 -27.76 -12.94 -6.94
CA ARG A 115 -28.82 -13.43 -7.84
C ARG A 115 -30.00 -13.87 -7.02
N TYR A 116 -31.18 -13.93 -7.62
CA TYR A 116 -32.38 -14.44 -6.98
C TYR A 116 -32.77 -15.78 -7.59
N ASP A 117 -33.24 -16.69 -6.75
CA ASP A 117 -33.82 -17.96 -7.21
C ASP A 117 -35.28 -17.76 -7.72
N ALA A 118 -35.97 -18.87 -8.00
CA ALA A 118 -37.36 -18.83 -8.48
C ALA A 118 -38.33 -18.35 -7.40
N ASP A 119 -37.94 -18.47 -6.13
CA ASP A 119 -38.74 -18.11 -4.96
C ASP A 119 -38.39 -16.70 -4.43
N GLY A 120 -37.55 -15.95 -5.16
CA GLY A 120 -37.10 -14.60 -4.81
C GLY A 120 -36.06 -14.56 -3.68
N GLN A 121 -35.44 -15.69 -3.30
CA GLN A 121 -34.42 -15.71 -2.26
C GLN A 121 -33.06 -15.29 -2.79
N PRO A 122 -32.29 -14.47 -2.06
CA PRO A 122 -30.97 -14.03 -2.47
C PRO A 122 -29.97 -15.19 -2.43
N GLN A 123 -29.25 -15.37 -3.50
CA GLN A 123 -28.14 -16.33 -3.62
C GLN A 123 -26.87 -15.56 -3.93
N TRP A 124 -25.80 -15.85 -3.22
CA TRP A 124 -24.53 -15.17 -3.32
C TRP A 124 -23.53 -16.02 -4.07
N THR A 125 -22.83 -15.42 -5.04
CA THR A 125 -21.73 -16.07 -5.76
C THR A 125 -20.49 -15.23 -5.59
N LEU A 126 -19.39 -15.84 -5.13
CA LEU A 126 -18.09 -15.20 -4.93
C LEU A 126 -17.10 -15.70 -6.00
N ILE A 127 -16.45 -14.78 -6.69
CA ILE A 127 -15.39 -15.07 -7.65
C ILE A 127 -14.05 -14.74 -6.99
N VAL A 128 -13.16 -15.72 -6.86
CA VAL A 128 -11.93 -15.59 -6.05
C VAL A 128 -10.64 -15.65 -6.85
N ASP A 129 -10.62 -16.35 -8.00
CA ASP A 129 -9.43 -16.47 -8.83
C ASP A 129 -9.82 -16.68 -10.29
N HIS A 130 -8.94 -16.35 -11.22
CA HIS A 130 -9.11 -16.69 -12.63
C HIS A 130 -7.79 -17.14 -13.25
N ARG A 131 -7.85 -18.17 -14.09
CA ARG A 131 -6.70 -18.69 -14.84
C ARG A 131 -7.08 -18.89 -16.30
N GLY A 132 -6.74 -17.92 -17.12
CA GLY A 132 -7.07 -17.91 -18.54
C GLY A 132 -8.59 -17.92 -18.77
N ARG A 133 -9.16 -19.08 -19.16
CA ARG A 133 -10.60 -19.22 -19.44
C ARG A 133 -11.40 -19.86 -18.30
N ARG A 134 -10.77 -20.22 -17.20
CA ARG A 134 -11.42 -20.80 -16.01
C ARG A 134 -11.43 -19.82 -14.86
N VAL A 135 -12.52 -19.83 -14.12
CA VAL A 135 -12.78 -18.94 -12.98
C VAL A 135 -13.10 -19.81 -11.77
N ARG A 136 -12.50 -19.53 -10.64
CA ARG A 136 -12.75 -20.21 -9.37
C ARG A 136 -13.84 -19.46 -8.62
N THR A 137 -14.93 -20.15 -8.28
CA THR A 137 -16.11 -19.54 -7.66
C THR A 137 -16.61 -20.35 -6.47
N TYR A 138 -17.13 -19.64 -5.47
CA TYR A 138 -17.96 -20.18 -4.39
C TYR A 138 -19.42 -19.80 -4.67
N ASP A 139 -20.33 -20.69 -4.35
CA ASP A 139 -21.76 -20.44 -4.44
C ASP A 139 -22.43 -20.78 -3.10
N SER A 140 -23.16 -19.84 -2.53
CA SER A 140 -23.82 -20.00 -1.23
C SER A 140 -24.79 -21.19 -1.16
N VAL A 141 -25.28 -21.69 -2.31
CA VAL A 141 -26.23 -22.81 -2.40
C VAL A 141 -25.55 -24.16 -2.44
N HIS A 142 -24.36 -24.26 -3.01
CA HIS A 142 -23.67 -25.54 -3.27
C HIS A 142 -22.59 -25.88 -2.22
N GLY A 143 -22.53 -25.15 -1.11
CA GLY A 143 -21.57 -25.37 -0.03
C GLY A 143 -20.25 -24.61 -0.21
N GLN A 144 -19.41 -24.70 0.82
CA GLN A 144 -18.13 -23.94 0.92
C GLN A 144 -17.01 -24.44 0.00
N GLU A 145 -17.24 -25.35 -0.93
CA GLU A 145 -16.20 -25.84 -1.84
C GLU A 145 -16.09 -24.98 -3.11
N ALA A 146 -14.89 -24.46 -3.36
CA ALA A 146 -14.60 -23.70 -4.56
C ALA A 146 -14.61 -24.57 -5.81
N GLN A 147 -15.34 -24.18 -6.84
CA GLN A 147 -15.43 -24.86 -8.11
C GLN A 147 -14.75 -24.06 -9.24
N TRP A 148 -14.04 -24.77 -10.12
CA TRP A 148 -13.49 -24.16 -11.34
C TRP A 148 -14.48 -24.26 -12.47
N LEU A 149 -15.05 -23.12 -12.90
CA LEU A 149 -16.02 -23.02 -13.99
C LEU A 149 -15.38 -22.34 -15.20
N THR A 150 -15.87 -22.67 -16.40
CA THR A 150 -15.57 -21.88 -17.59
C THR A 150 -16.41 -20.61 -17.62
N MET A 151 -15.97 -19.57 -18.37
CA MET A 151 -16.75 -18.33 -18.53
C MET A 151 -18.18 -18.58 -19.03
N ARG A 152 -18.41 -19.60 -19.85
CA ARG A 152 -19.74 -19.96 -20.35
C ARG A 152 -20.61 -20.58 -19.26
N GLU A 153 -20.05 -21.48 -18.47
CA GLU A 153 -20.74 -22.09 -17.33
C GLU A 153 -21.08 -21.05 -16.27
N LEU A 154 -20.14 -20.13 -15.99
CA LEU A 154 -20.39 -19.03 -15.07
C LEU A 154 -21.51 -18.11 -15.57
N ALA A 155 -21.50 -17.71 -16.85
CA ALA A 155 -22.56 -16.89 -17.44
C ALA A 155 -23.93 -17.59 -17.39
N ALA A 156 -23.98 -18.90 -17.70
CA ALA A 156 -25.20 -19.69 -17.60
C ALA A 156 -25.71 -19.79 -16.15
N ARG A 157 -24.78 -19.96 -15.18
CA ARG A 157 -25.11 -20.02 -13.75
C ARG A 157 -25.63 -18.70 -13.20
N LEU A 158 -25.04 -17.60 -13.62
CA LEU A 158 -25.47 -16.25 -13.25
C LEU A 158 -26.71 -15.78 -14.05
N LYS A 159 -27.15 -16.56 -15.04
CA LYS A 159 -28.26 -16.21 -15.95
C LYS A 159 -28.05 -14.84 -16.61
N CYS A 160 -26.82 -14.53 -17.02
CA CYS A 160 -26.47 -13.25 -17.63
C CYS A 160 -25.80 -13.44 -19.00
N ASP A 161 -26.00 -12.48 -19.89
CA ASP A 161 -25.19 -12.38 -21.09
C ASP A 161 -23.81 -11.81 -20.73
N ALA A 162 -22.75 -12.28 -21.41
CA ALA A 162 -21.38 -11.83 -21.17
C ALA A 162 -21.17 -10.33 -21.38
N ARG A 163 -22.06 -9.66 -22.11
CA ARG A 163 -22.06 -8.20 -22.38
C ARG A 163 -23.00 -7.40 -21.48
N GLU A 164 -23.86 -8.04 -20.71
CA GLU A 164 -24.78 -7.39 -19.79
C GLU A 164 -24.02 -6.77 -18.63
N ARG A 165 -24.26 -5.48 -18.37
CA ARG A 165 -23.71 -4.79 -17.22
C ARG A 165 -24.55 -5.07 -15.99
N ARG A 166 -23.90 -5.55 -14.94
CA ARG A 166 -24.50 -5.85 -13.64
C ARG A 166 -23.73 -5.20 -12.52
N GLN A 167 -24.39 -5.08 -11.39
CA GLN A 167 -23.78 -4.65 -10.14
C GLN A 167 -22.93 -5.79 -9.55
N TRP A 168 -21.68 -5.49 -9.30
CA TRP A 168 -20.70 -6.37 -8.68
C TRP A 168 -20.23 -5.77 -7.37
N LEU A 169 -19.95 -6.60 -6.40
CA LEU A 169 -19.47 -6.24 -5.09
C LEU A 169 -17.99 -6.59 -5.00
N LEU A 170 -17.14 -5.59 -4.92
CA LEU A 170 -15.71 -5.77 -4.74
C LEU A 170 -15.43 -5.83 -3.24
N LEU A 171 -15.03 -7.00 -2.73
CA LEU A 171 -14.66 -7.19 -1.35
C LEU A 171 -13.15 -7.02 -1.19
N GLN A 172 -12.74 -6.16 -0.29
CA GLN A 172 -11.33 -5.91 0.01
C GLN A 172 -11.15 -5.90 1.52
N PRO A 173 -10.00 -6.40 2.04
CA PRO A 173 -9.71 -6.18 3.44
C PRO A 173 -9.65 -4.67 3.69
N ALA A 174 -10.35 -4.17 4.69
CA ALA A 174 -10.10 -2.83 5.20
C ALA A 174 -8.61 -2.77 5.55
N LEU A 175 -7.93 -1.70 5.11
CA LEU A 175 -6.46 -1.67 5.16
C LEU A 175 -5.94 -2.08 6.53
N PRO A 176 -4.93 -2.98 6.59
CA PRO A 176 -4.35 -3.45 7.86
C PRO A 176 -3.66 -2.35 8.68
N CYS A 177 -3.69 -1.10 8.21
CA CYS A 177 -3.31 0.07 9.02
C CYS A 177 -4.18 0.24 10.26
N ALA A 178 -5.32 -0.45 10.34
CA ALA A 178 -6.28 -0.38 11.44
C ALA A 178 -6.46 -1.68 12.21
N ALA A 179 -5.53 -2.62 12.12
CA ALA A 179 -5.50 -3.70 13.10
C ALA A 179 -5.54 -3.07 14.49
N GLU A 180 -6.57 -3.40 15.24
CA GLU A 180 -6.87 -2.92 16.58
C GLU A 180 -5.61 -2.75 17.41
N VAL A 181 -5.21 -1.54 17.64
CA VAL A 181 -4.29 -1.22 18.73
C VAL A 181 -5.16 -1.09 19.97
N HIS A 182 -5.48 -2.21 20.58
CA HIS A 182 -5.74 -2.21 22.00
C HIS A 182 -4.53 -1.53 22.67
N ASP A 183 -4.81 -0.59 23.56
CA ASP A 183 -3.91 0.21 24.38
C ASP A 183 -2.74 -0.61 24.97
N HIS A 184 -1.73 -0.88 24.15
CA HIS A 184 -0.42 -1.27 24.65
C HIS A 184 0.61 -0.39 23.95
N HIS A 185 1.46 0.26 24.72
CA HIS A 185 2.57 1.11 24.35
C HIS A 185 3.55 0.45 23.35
N GLY A 186 3.12 0.20 22.09
CA GLY A 186 3.90 -0.48 21.09
C GLY A 186 3.16 -0.67 19.76
N GLY A 187 2.70 0.42 19.14
CA GLY A 187 2.15 0.34 17.78
C GLY A 187 3.18 -0.25 16.79
N PRO A 188 2.75 -0.87 15.67
CA PRO A 188 3.65 -1.47 14.70
C PRO A 188 4.68 -0.44 14.21
N THR A 189 5.91 -0.90 14.01
CA THR A 189 7.00 -0.04 13.52
C THR A 189 6.65 0.58 12.17
N PRO A 190 7.19 1.76 11.82
CA PRO A 190 6.93 2.40 10.52
C PRO A 190 7.23 1.46 9.34
N LEU A 191 8.25 0.61 9.46
CA LEU A 191 8.59 -0.40 8.45
C LEU A 191 7.49 -1.47 8.31
N ALA A 192 6.92 -1.96 9.42
CA ALA A 192 5.83 -2.94 9.38
C ALA A 192 4.58 -2.35 8.71
N ARG A 193 4.25 -1.09 9.00
CA ARG A 193 3.15 -0.36 8.33
C ARG A 193 3.41 -0.18 6.83
N TYR A 194 4.63 0.16 6.45
CA TYR A 194 5.03 0.31 5.05
C TYR A 194 4.88 -1.01 4.28
N LEU A 195 5.36 -2.11 4.85
CA LEU A 195 5.24 -3.43 4.24
C LEU A 195 3.77 -3.89 4.15
N ALA A 196 2.95 -3.57 5.16
CA ALA A 196 1.52 -3.85 5.14
C ALA A 196 0.80 -3.07 4.03
N LEU A 197 1.17 -1.80 3.81
CA LEU A 197 0.63 -0.98 2.72
C LEU A 197 0.93 -1.55 1.34
N LEU A 198 2.11 -2.18 1.15
CA LEU A 198 2.54 -2.78 -0.11
C LEU A 198 2.13 -4.26 -0.27
N ALA A 199 1.69 -4.90 0.81
CA ALA A 199 1.35 -6.33 0.80
C ALA A 199 0.34 -6.76 -0.28
N PRO A 200 -0.70 -5.97 -0.62
CA PRO A 200 -1.62 -6.31 -1.70
C PRO A 200 -0.97 -6.35 -3.09
N ASP A 201 0.09 -5.57 -3.31
CA ASP A 201 0.80 -5.45 -4.60
C ASP A 201 2.06 -6.34 -4.68
N ARG A 202 2.27 -7.27 -3.72
CA ARG A 202 3.46 -8.12 -3.65
C ARG A 202 3.72 -8.96 -4.90
N SER A 203 2.67 -9.35 -5.64
CA SER A 203 2.79 -10.06 -6.91
C SER A 203 3.45 -9.20 -7.98
N ASP A 204 3.00 -7.95 -8.13
CA ASP A 204 3.53 -7.01 -9.11
C ASP A 204 4.96 -6.57 -8.72
N ILE A 205 5.23 -6.42 -7.41
CA ILE A 205 6.58 -6.19 -6.88
C ILE A 205 7.50 -7.38 -7.22
N GLY A 206 7.01 -8.61 -7.10
CA GLY A 206 7.74 -9.81 -7.52
C GLY A 206 8.09 -9.80 -9.00
N VAL A 207 7.17 -9.38 -9.86
CA VAL A 207 7.43 -9.22 -11.32
C VAL A 207 8.49 -8.16 -11.58
N ILE A 208 8.44 -7.01 -10.89
CA ILE A 208 9.50 -5.98 -10.97
C ILE A 208 10.85 -6.59 -10.56
N GLY A 209 10.88 -7.39 -9.48
CA GLY A 209 12.09 -8.08 -9.03
C GLY A 209 12.68 -9.02 -10.08
N VAL A 210 11.85 -9.85 -10.73
CA VAL A 210 12.29 -10.74 -11.82
C VAL A 210 12.88 -9.94 -12.98
N PHE A 211 12.18 -8.88 -13.42
CA PHE A 211 12.71 -8.03 -14.49
C PHE A 211 13.99 -7.30 -14.07
N ALA A 212 14.12 -6.92 -12.79
CA ALA A 212 15.33 -6.29 -12.28
C ALA A 212 16.53 -7.26 -12.34
N ILE A 213 16.34 -8.55 -12.08
CA ILE A 213 17.39 -9.58 -12.25
C ILE A 213 17.84 -9.63 -13.72
N VAL A 214 16.90 -9.69 -14.66
CA VAL A 214 17.21 -9.72 -16.09
C VAL A 214 17.95 -8.44 -16.52
N VAL A 215 17.45 -7.28 -16.13
CA VAL A 215 18.10 -5.98 -16.44
C VAL A 215 19.48 -5.87 -15.78
N GLY A 216 19.62 -6.36 -14.53
CA GLY A 216 20.91 -6.38 -13.83
C GLY A 216 21.95 -7.26 -14.51
N LEU A 217 21.55 -8.45 -15.01
CA LEU A 217 22.42 -9.32 -15.82
C LEU A 217 22.80 -8.64 -17.15
N LEU A 218 21.83 -8.04 -17.83
CA LEU A 218 22.06 -7.35 -19.10
C LEU A 218 22.92 -6.08 -18.96
N ALA A 219 22.95 -5.46 -17.78
CA ALA A 219 23.82 -4.32 -17.51
C ALA A 219 25.32 -4.66 -17.63
N LEU A 220 25.68 -5.94 -17.43
CA LEU A 220 27.04 -6.43 -17.64
C LEU A 220 27.39 -6.70 -19.10
N SER A 221 26.44 -6.60 -20.02
CA SER A 221 26.68 -6.80 -21.46
C SER A 221 27.74 -5.83 -21.97
N THR A 222 27.73 -4.58 -21.52
CA THR A 222 28.72 -3.56 -21.93
C THR A 222 30.11 -3.89 -21.43
N PRO A 223 30.39 -4.14 -20.13
CA PRO A 223 31.71 -4.58 -19.67
C PRO A 223 32.23 -5.82 -20.39
N ILE A 224 31.38 -6.85 -20.55
CA ILE A 224 31.77 -8.10 -21.22
C ILE A 224 32.07 -7.87 -22.71
N ALA A 225 31.25 -7.04 -23.38
CA ALA A 225 31.53 -6.68 -24.78
C ALA A 225 32.84 -5.90 -24.93
N VAL A 226 33.18 -5.01 -23.99
CA VAL A 226 34.45 -4.28 -24.00
C VAL A 226 35.61 -5.24 -23.72
N GLU A 227 35.48 -6.20 -22.81
CA GLU A 227 36.48 -7.24 -22.59
C GLU A 227 36.76 -8.01 -23.88
N ALA A 228 35.71 -8.50 -24.54
CA ALA A 228 35.83 -9.23 -25.81
C ALA A 228 36.44 -8.35 -26.91
N LEU A 229 36.07 -7.07 -26.97
CA LEU A 229 36.64 -6.12 -27.93
C LEU A 229 38.12 -5.90 -27.68
N VAL A 230 38.52 -5.61 -26.45
CA VAL A 230 39.94 -5.37 -26.10
C VAL A 230 40.79 -6.59 -26.42
N ASN A 231 40.33 -7.79 -26.04
CA ASN A 231 41.06 -9.04 -26.34
C ASN A 231 41.13 -9.29 -27.86
N THR A 232 40.04 -9.02 -28.62
CA THR A 232 40.01 -9.22 -30.07
C THR A 232 40.96 -8.25 -30.81
N VAL A 233 40.97 -6.98 -30.42
CA VAL A 233 41.81 -5.94 -31.03
C VAL A 233 43.28 -6.16 -30.67
N ALA A 234 43.57 -6.67 -29.48
CA ALA A 234 44.95 -7.00 -29.06
C ALA A 234 45.57 -8.11 -29.92
N PHE A 235 44.80 -9.05 -30.46
CA PHE A 235 45.27 -10.18 -31.26
C PHE A 235 45.11 -10.01 -32.78
N GLY A 236 44.39 -8.98 -33.28
CA GLY A 236 44.25 -8.79 -34.72
C GLY A 236 43.42 -7.56 -35.10
N ARG A 237 43.52 -7.11 -36.36
CA ARG A 237 42.79 -5.94 -36.92
C ARG A 237 41.62 -6.39 -37.80
N PHE A 238 40.73 -7.22 -37.27
CA PHE A 238 39.55 -7.69 -37.99
C PHE A 238 38.32 -6.84 -37.66
N VAL A 239 37.67 -6.30 -38.69
CA VAL A 239 36.44 -5.48 -38.52
C VAL A 239 35.20 -6.35 -38.28
N GLN A 240 35.14 -7.55 -38.84
CA GLN A 240 33.97 -8.42 -38.77
C GLN A 240 33.57 -8.79 -37.33
N PRO A 241 34.49 -9.21 -36.42
CA PRO A 241 34.12 -9.50 -35.04
C PRO A 241 33.54 -8.28 -34.30
N VAL A 242 34.08 -7.08 -34.59
CA VAL A 242 33.61 -5.83 -33.99
C VAL A 242 32.17 -5.52 -34.41
N LEU A 243 31.80 -5.73 -35.67
CA LEU A 243 30.43 -5.53 -36.16
C LEU A 243 29.45 -6.52 -35.51
N VAL A 244 29.82 -7.80 -35.39
CA VAL A 244 29.03 -8.83 -34.74
C VAL A 244 28.80 -8.47 -33.25
N LEU A 245 29.88 -8.08 -32.56
CA LEU A 245 29.80 -7.70 -31.15
C LEU A 245 28.93 -6.47 -30.94
N ALA A 246 29.04 -5.45 -31.80
CA ALA A 246 28.20 -4.25 -31.76
C ALA A 246 26.75 -4.56 -32.01
N ALA A 247 26.43 -5.44 -33.00
CA ALA A 247 25.05 -5.87 -33.28
C ALA A 247 24.45 -6.65 -32.09
N MET A 248 25.22 -7.57 -31.50
CA MET A 248 24.80 -8.32 -30.32
C MET A 248 24.54 -7.39 -29.12
N LEU A 249 25.46 -6.46 -28.86
CA LEU A 249 25.31 -5.49 -27.79
C LEU A 249 24.05 -4.61 -27.99
N PHE A 250 23.81 -4.17 -29.23
CA PHE A 250 22.61 -3.39 -29.58
C PHE A 250 21.31 -4.16 -29.24
N VAL A 251 21.25 -5.45 -29.60
CA VAL A 251 20.06 -6.29 -29.29
C VAL A 251 19.88 -6.45 -27.80
N LEU A 252 20.97 -6.75 -27.04
CA LEU A 252 20.89 -6.94 -25.59
C LEU A 252 20.49 -5.65 -24.85
N LEU A 253 21.06 -4.51 -25.23
CA LEU A 253 20.72 -3.22 -24.63
C LEU A 253 19.30 -2.78 -24.99
N THR A 254 18.84 -3.05 -26.22
CA THR A 254 17.44 -2.77 -26.61
C THR A 254 16.47 -3.61 -25.78
N PHE A 255 16.78 -4.88 -25.60
CA PHE A 255 15.95 -5.76 -24.75
C PHE A 255 15.96 -5.28 -23.29
N ALA A 256 17.11 -4.89 -22.75
CA ALA A 256 17.20 -4.31 -21.40
C ALA A 256 16.36 -3.03 -21.27
N ALA A 257 16.40 -2.15 -22.28
CA ALA A 257 15.62 -0.91 -22.30
C ALA A 257 14.10 -1.19 -22.31
N VAL A 258 13.64 -2.15 -23.10
CA VAL A 258 12.23 -2.57 -23.12
C VAL A 258 11.80 -3.12 -21.76
N MET A 259 12.61 -4.01 -21.16
CA MET A 259 12.32 -4.55 -19.81
C MET A 259 12.26 -3.44 -18.76
N ARG A 260 13.16 -2.47 -18.84
CA ARG A 260 13.15 -1.30 -17.95
C ARG A 260 11.88 -0.46 -18.14
N GLY A 261 11.43 -0.26 -19.37
CA GLY A 261 10.16 0.42 -19.68
C GLY A 261 8.96 -0.27 -19.04
N VAL A 262 8.91 -1.61 -19.12
CA VAL A 262 7.84 -2.40 -18.47
C VAL A 262 7.89 -2.27 -16.95
N GLN A 263 9.08 -2.30 -16.33
CA GLN A 263 9.23 -2.08 -14.89
C GLN A 263 8.66 -0.73 -14.46
N VAL A 264 8.99 0.35 -15.19
CA VAL A 264 8.49 1.70 -14.90
C VAL A 264 6.97 1.74 -15.00
N PHE A 265 6.39 1.09 -16.01
CA PHE A 265 4.94 1.02 -16.20
C PHE A 265 4.25 0.28 -15.03
N ILE A 266 4.79 -0.85 -14.58
CA ILE A 266 4.24 -1.60 -13.44
C ILE A 266 4.35 -0.77 -12.15
N ALA A 267 5.50 -0.11 -11.93
CA ALA A 267 5.70 0.75 -10.76
C ALA A 267 4.70 1.93 -10.73
N GLU A 268 4.36 2.50 -11.88
CA GLU A 268 3.32 3.54 -12.00
C GLU A 268 1.94 3.00 -11.62
N ILE A 269 1.60 1.78 -12.04
CA ILE A 269 0.34 1.13 -11.63
C ILE A 269 0.26 0.95 -10.11
N ILE A 270 1.36 0.51 -9.48
CA ILE A 270 1.42 0.37 -8.01
C ILE A 270 1.20 1.73 -7.34
N GLN A 271 1.84 2.80 -7.82
CA GLN A 271 1.67 4.15 -7.31
C GLN A 271 0.20 4.58 -7.32
N ARG A 272 -0.47 4.42 -8.46
CA ARG A 272 -1.90 4.78 -8.62
C ARG A 272 -2.78 4.00 -7.64
N ARG A 273 -2.53 2.70 -7.47
CA ARG A 273 -3.29 1.87 -6.54
C ARG A 273 -3.10 2.28 -5.09
N VAL A 274 -1.87 2.57 -4.68
CA VAL A 274 -1.57 3.04 -3.32
C VAL A 274 -2.34 4.33 -3.04
N PHE A 275 -2.34 5.29 -3.99
CA PHE A 275 -3.09 6.53 -3.83
C PHE A 275 -4.59 6.30 -3.65
N VAL A 276 -5.21 5.57 -4.58
CA VAL A 276 -6.65 5.29 -4.55
C VAL A 276 -7.04 4.59 -3.25
N ARG A 277 -6.24 3.60 -2.84
CA ARG A 277 -6.47 2.83 -1.60
C ARG A 277 -6.46 3.71 -0.36
N VAL A 278 -5.43 4.56 -0.23
CA VAL A 278 -5.29 5.47 0.91
C VAL A 278 -6.41 6.53 0.90
N ALA A 279 -6.70 7.12 -0.27
CA ALA A 279 -7.76 8.12 -0.40
C ALA A 279 -9.14 7.57 -0.04
N ALA A 280 -9.42 6.38 -0.54
CA ALA A 280 -10.69 5.71 -0.31
C ALA A 280 -10.86 5.27 1.16
N ASP A 281 -9.78 4.76 1.79
CA ASP A 281 -9.82 4.40 3.22
C ASP A 281 -10.03 5.63 4.11
N LEU A 282 -9.38 6.73 3.82
CA LEU A 282 -9.59 7.98 4.57
C LEU A 282 -10.99 8.55 4.35
N ALA A 283 -11.52 8.52 3.12
CA ALA A 283 -12.88 8.97 2.82
C ALA A 283 -13.94 8.16 3.60
N HIS A 284 -13.67 6.86 3.81
CA HIS A 284 -14.54 6.00 4.61
C HIS A 284 -14.42 6.26 6.12
N ARG A 285 -13.21 6.54 6.64
CA ARG A 285 -12.93 6.70 8.07
C ARG A 285 -13.25 8.08 8.60
N LEU A 286 -12.87 9.15 7.88
CA LEU A 286 -12.98 10.52 8.39
C LEU A 286 -14.38 10.90 8.88
N PRO A 287 -15.49 10.53 8.20
CA PRO A 287 -16.85 10.81 8.70
C PRO A 287 -17.19 10.07 10.00
N ARG A 288 -16.54 8.94 10.27
CA ARG A 288 -16.77 8.05 11.43
C ARG A 288 -15.90 8.37 12.64
N VAL A 289 -14.96 9.30 12.50
CA VAL A 289 -14.08 9.71 13.61
C VAL A 289 -14.92 10.32 14.74
N ARG A 290 -14.65 9.89 15.99
CA ARG A 290 -15.35 10.37 17.16
C ARG A 290 -15.25 11.89 17.30
N GLY A 291 -16.34 12.55 17.66
CA GLY A 291 -16.43 14.01 17.82
C GLY A 291 -15.36 14.59 18.73
N GLU A 292 -14.92 13.85 19.77
CA GLU A 292 -13.86 14.27 20.70
C GLU A 292 -12.51 14.53 20.02
N VAL A 293 -12.22 13.83 18.92
CA VAL A 293 -10.98 14.03 18.15
C VAL A 293 -10.97 15.39 17.50
N TRP A 294 -12.12 15.80 16.93
CA TRP A 294 -12.26 17.09 16.25
C TRP A 294 -12.19 18.30 17.20
N THR A 295 -12.43 18.10 18.50
CA THR A 295 -12.21 19.14 19.51
C THR A 295 -10.75 19.30 19.90
N ARG A 296 -9.95 18.23 19.78
CA ARG A 296 -8.52 18.21 20.14
C ARG A 296 -7.59 18.47 18.95
N HIS A 297 -8.02 18.12 17.74
CA HIS A 297 -7.24 18.23 16.52
C HIS A 297 -7.97 19.05 15.47
N TYR A 298 -7.22 19.89 14.79
CA TYR A 298 -7.77 20.65 13.66
C TYR A 298 -7.92 19.75 12.44
N GLY A 299 -9.17 19.53 12.00
CA GLY A 299 -9.49 18.62 10.91
C GLY A 299 -8.72 18.86 9.60
N PRO A 300 -8.63 20.10 9.08
CA PRO A 300 -7.86 20.41 7.88
C PRO A 300 -6.36 20.05 7.99
N GLU A 301 -5.72 20.26 9.16
CA GLU A 301 -4.33 19.84 9.40
C GLU A 301 -4.18 18.33 9.29
N LEU A 302 -5.12 17.58 9.87
CA LEU A 302 -5.14 16.12 9.76
C LEU A 302 -5.26 15.67 8.30
N VAL A 303 -6.14 16.29 7.52
CA VAL A 303 -6.32 15.98 6.10
C VAL A 303 -5.06 16.33 5.29
N ASN A 304 -4.35 17.40 5.62
CA ASN A 304 -3.09 17.74 4.96
C ASN A 304 -2.04 16.63 5.06
N ARG A 305 -2.07 15.81 6.10
CA ARG A 305 -1.18 14.65 6.24
C ARG A 305 -1.44 13.58 5.16
N PHE A 306 -2.60 13.59 4.52
CA PHE A 306 -2.88 12.73 3.36
C PHE A 306 -1.86 12.93 2.23
N PHE A 307 -1.37 14.15 2.01
CA PHE A 307 -0.40 14.42 0.95
C PHE A 307 0.94 13.70 1.14
N GLU A 308 1.20 13.14 2.31
CA GLU A 308 2.36 12.26 2.52
C GLU A 308 2.26 10.96 1.68
N VAL A 309 1.07 10.58 1.23
CA VAL A 309 0.91 9.47 0.29
C VAL A 309 1.71 9.68 -1.00
N VAL A 310 1.84 10.93 -1.45
CA VAL A 310 2.61 11.28 -2.66
C VAL A 310 4.10 11.00 -2.45
N THR A 311 4.63 11.28 -1.25
CA THR A 311 6.01 10.92 -0.88
C THR A 311 6.18 9.41 -0.87
N VAL A 312 5.25 8.69 -0.22
CA VAL A 312 5.27 7.21 -0.20
C VAL A 312 5.27 6.63 -1.61
N GLN A 313 4.41 7.12 -2.51
CA GLN A 313 4.34 6.66 -3.90
C GLN A 313 5.66 6.85 -4.65
N LYS A 314 6.17 8.09 -4.67
CA LYS A 314 7.39 8.44 -5.42
C LYS A 314 8.59 7.66 -4.94
N VAL A 315 8.78 7.60 -3.64
CA VAL A 315 9.94 6.92 -3.06
C VAL A 315 9.82 5.41 -3.17
N THR A 316 8.62 4.85 -3.00
CA THR A 316 8.39 3.41 -3.24
C THR A 316 8.77 3.02 -4.66
N SER A 317 8.31 3.78 -5.66
CA SER A 317 8.70 3.54 -7.06
C SER A 317 10.21 3.63 -7.25
N GLN A 318 10.86 4.65 -6.68
CA GLN A 318 12.31 4.82 -6.77
C GLN A 318 13.07 3.67 -6.11
N LEU A 319 12.67 3.22 -4.92
CA LEU A 319 13.29 2.10 -4.22
C LEU A 319 13.08 0.77 -4.97
N LEU A 320 11.89 0.54 -5.52
CA LEU A 320 11.59 -0.66 -6.30
C LEU A 320 12.37 -0.71 -7.62
N LEU A 321 12.49 0.42 -8.32
CA LEU A 321 13.15 0.45 -9.63
C LEU A 321 14.67 0.53 -9.49
N ASP A 322 15.16 1.49 -8.71
CA ASP A 322 16.59 1.80 -8.66
C ASP A 322 17.27 1.09 -7.49
N GLY A 323 16.60 0.96 -6.35
CA GLY A 323 17.15 0.27 -5.18
C GLY A 323 17.37 -1.22 -5.43
N ILE A 324 16.39 -1.91 -5.99
CA ILE A 324 16.51 -3.34 -6.34
C ILE A 324 17.54 -3.51 -7.45
N ALA A 325 17.54 -2.64 -8.47
CA ALA A 325 18.50 -2.70 -9.56
C ALA A 325 19.95 -2.54 -9.05
N LEU A 326 20.20 -1.59 -8.14
CA LEU A 326 21.50 -1.38 -7.53
C LEU A 326 21.98 -2.61 -6.75
N LEU A 327 21.12 -3.20 -5.93
CA LEU A 327 21.46 -4.41 -5.16
C LEU A 327 21.82 -5.57 -6.09
N LEU A 328 21.00 -5.84 -7.08
CA LEU A 328 21.21 -6.95 -8.01
C LEU A 328 22.47 -6.71 -8.87
N GLN A 329 22.66 -5.52 -9.40
CA GLN A 329 23.83 -5.14 -10.16
C GLN A 329 25.11 -5.27 -9.34
N THR A 330 25.08 -4.91 -8.06
CA THR A 330 26.21 -5.10 -7.14
C THR A 330 26.53 -6.58 -6.95
N ILE A 331 25.53 -7.41 -6.64
CA ILE A 331 25.71 -8.85 -6.43
C ILE A 331 26.25 -9.51 -7.70
N VAL A 332 25.64 -9.27 -8.85
CA VAL A 332 26.01 -9.89 -10.12
C VAL A 332 27.39 -9.38 -10.57
N GLY A 333 27.66 -8.06 -10.48
CA GLY A 333 28.96 -7.48 -10.84
C GLY A 333 30.09 -8.01 -9.97
N MET A 334 29.89 -8.08 -8.65
CA MET A 334 30.87 -8.67 -7.73
C MET A 334 31.09 -10.15 -8.02
N THR A 335 30.02 -10.89 -8.36
CA THR A 335 30.15 -12.31 -8.74
C THR A 335 31.05 -12.49 -9.98
N VAL A 336 30.84 -11.67 -11.01
CA VAL A 336 31.67 -11.73 -12.23
C VAL A 336 33.14 -11.41 -11.95
N ILE A 337 33.42 -10.36 -11.19
CA ILE A 337 34.80 -10.01 -10.82
C ILE A 337 35.44 -11.13 -9.99
N ALA A 338 34.67 -11.79 -9.12
CA ALA A 338 35.16 -12.90 -8.30
C ALA A 338 35.63 -14.10 -9.14
N PHE A 339 35.02 -14.35 -10.30
CA PHE A 339 35.44 -15.40 -11.23
C PHE A 339 36.69 -15.08 -12.01
N TYR A 340 37.10 -13.82 -12.09
CA TYR A 340 38.33 -13.46 -12.81
C TYR A 340 39.60 -13.88 -12.05
N HIS A 341 39.67 -13.60 -10.74
CA HIS A 341 40.82 -13.97 -9.93
C HIS A 341 40.50 -14.03 -8.42
N PRO A 342 41.08 -14.99 -7.63
CA PRO A 342 40.81 -15.11 -6.19
C PRO A 342 41.17 -13.86 -5.37
N VAL A 343 42.19 -13.11 -5.75
CA VAL A 343 42.55 -11.84 -5.08
C VAL A 343 41.47 -10.80 -5.23
N LEU A 344 40.80 -10.76 -6.39
CA LEU A 344 39.67 -9.88 -6.63
C LEU A 344 38.42 -10.30 -5.82
N LEU A 345 38.27 -11.59 -5.51
CA LEU A 345 37.25 -12.08 -4.60
C LEU A 345 37.43 -11.48 -3.18
N GLY A 346 38.68 -11.50 -2.67
CA GLY A 346 39.02 -10.89 -1.39
C GLY A 346 38.76 -9.38 -1.37
N PHE A 347 39.12 -8.67 -2.45
CA PHE A 347 38.79 -7.26 -2.64
C PHE A 347 37.28 -7.01 -2.60
N ASN A 348 36.47 -7.81 -3.31
CA ASN A 348 35.02 -7.70 -3.33
C ASN A 348 34.40 -7.92 -1.96
N ALA A 349 34.88 -8.93 -1.21
CA ALA A 349 34.37 -9.20 0.13
C ALA A 349 34.64 -8.02 1.07
N PHE A 350 35.84 -7.46 1.03
CA PHE A 350 36.21 -6.26 1.77
C PHE A 350 35.32 -5.07 1.39
N PHE A 351 35.14 -4.82 0.10
CA PHE A 351 34.32 -3.74 -0.41
C PHE A 351 32.83 -3.86 0.09
N LEU A 352 32.28 -5.07 0.01
CA LEU A 352 30.93 -5.34 0.49
C LEU A 352 30.76 -5.07 2.00
N VAL A 353 31.74 -5.50 2.82
CA VAL A 353 31.72 -5.26 4.26
C VAL A 353 31.72 -3.76 4.57
N PHE A 354 32.54 -2.97 3.85
CA PHE A 354 32.55 -1.52 4.04
C PHE A 354 31.23 -0.84 3.61
N ILE A 355 30.62 -1.28 2.50
CA ILE A 355 29.31 -0.79 2.10
C ILE A 355 28.28 -1.06 3.20
N LEU A 356 28.22 -2.29 3.71
CA LEU A 356 27.29 -2.64 4.80
C LEU A 356 27.58 -1.83 6.06
N ALA A 357 28.85 -1.60 6.39
CA ALA A 357 29.22 -0.75 7.52
C ALA A 357 28.73 0.71 7.33
N ILE A 358 28.89 1.28 6.15
CA ILE A 358 28.39 2.64 5.84
C ILE A 358 26.87 2.70 6.04
N VAL A 359 26.12 1.73 5.52
CA VAL A 359 24.67 1.73 5.60
C VAL A 359 24.20 1.52 7.05
N PHE A 360 24.68 0.48 7.74
CA PHE A 360 24.13 0.08 9.02
C PHE A 360 24.77 0.77 10.23
N VAL A 361 26.08 1.06 10.20
CA VAL A 361 26.77 1.68 11.33
C VAL A 361 26.61 3.20 11.31
N LEU A 362 26.87 3.85 10.16
CA LEU A 362 26.75 5.30 10.05
C LEU A 362 25.29 5.76 10.00
N GLY A 363 24.36 4.90 9.58
CA GLY A 363 22.93 5.19 9.48
C GLY A 363 22.10 4.94 10.74
N ARG A 364 22.69 4.50 11.86
CA ARG A 364 21.98 4.03 13.06
C ARG A 364 20.88 4.96 13.60
N SER A 365 21.07 6.28 13.55
CA SER A 365 20.12 7.26 14.07
C SER A 365 19.38 8.03 12.96
N ALA A 366 19.56 7.66 11.70
CA ALA A 366 19.03 8.41 10.57
C ALA A 366 17.49 8.43 10.55
N VAL A 367 16.82 7.30 10.83
CA VAL A 367 15.36 7.23 10.92
C VAL A 367 14.82 8.11 12.05
N ALA A 368 15.44 8.05 13.24
CA ALA A 368 14.99 8.84 14.38
C ALA A 368 15.13 10.36 14.12
N THR A 369 16.23 10.79 13.50
CA THR A 369 16.44 12.19 13.16
C THR A 369 15.54 12.67 12.03
N SER A 370 15.18 11.82 11.06
CA SER A 370 14.20 12.12 10.02
C SER A 370 12.80 12.30 10.61
N LEU A 371 12.40 11.45 11.55
CA LEU A 371 11.13 11.60 12.28
C LEU A 371 11.07 12.90 13.07
N ASP A 372 12.16 13.29 13.77
CA ASP A 372 12.20 14.56 14.53
C ASP A 372 12.12 15.76 13.59
N GLU A 373 12.89 15.77 12.50
CA GLU A 373 12.81 16.80 11.45
C GLU A 373 11.38 16.95 10.93
N SER A 374 10.75 15.82 10.62
CA SER A 374 9.40 15.78 10.11
C SER A 374 8.37 16.36 11.10
N ARG A 375 8.46 15.99 12.39
CA ARG A 375 7.59 16.56 13.45
C ARG A 375 7.72 18.08 13.53
N ARG A 376 8.93 18.62 13.48
CA ARG A 376 9.18 20.07 13.54
C ARG A 376 8.70 20.80 12.29
N LYS A 377 8.82 20.18 11.11
CA LYS A 377 8.24 20.69 9.86
C LYS A 377 6.73 20.91 10.00
N TYR A 378 6.02 19.92 10.55
CA TYR A 378 4.58 20.02 10.74
C TYR A 378 4.17 20.96 11.87
N ALA A 379 4.96 21.08 12.93
CA ALA A 379 4.72 22.08 13.96
C ALA A 379 4.81 23.51 13.38
N THR A 380 5.73 23.75 12.45
CA THR A 380 5.82 25.02 11.73
C THR A 380 4.59 25.24 10.83
N ALA A 381 4.16 24.22 10.08
CA ALA A 381 2.97 24.30 9.24
C ALA A 381 1.71 24.58 10.06
N ALA A 382 1.52 23.86 11.17
CA ALA A 382 0.39 24.06 12.08
C ALA A 382 0.33 25.50 12.63
N TRP A 383 1.49 26.08 13.00
CA TRP A 383 1.54 27.47 13.43
C TRP A 383 1.09 28.44 12.32
N LEU A 384 1.54 28.21 11.08
CA LEU A 384 1.12 29.06 9.95
C LEU A 384 -0.39 28.91 9.64
N GLU A 385 -0.95 27.71 9.79
CA GLU A 385 -2.38 27.46 9.68
C GLU A 385 -3.17 28.19 10.79
N ASP A 386 -2.68 28.19 12.03
CA ASP A 386 -3.28 28.91 13.13
C ASP A 386 -3.26 30.44 12.89
N LEU A 387 -2.16 30.97 12.35
CA LEU A 387 -2.08 32.38 11.96
C LEU A 387 -3.10 32.72 10.86
N ALA A 388 -3.24 31.86 9.87
CA ALA A 388 -4.22 32.06 8.79
C ALA A 388 -5.66 31.99 9.32
N ARG A 389 -5.94 31.06 10.23
CA ARG A 389 -7.25 30.86 10.85
C ARG A 389 -7.65 32.07 11.74
N HIS A 390 -6.72 32.60 12.51
CA HIS A 390 -6.94 33.67 13.47
C HIS A 390 -6.37 35.01 13.00
N HIS A 391 -6.34 35.28 11.68
CA HIS A 391 -5.69 36.41 11.05
C HIS A 391 -6.12 37.77 11.64
N LEU A 392 -7.36 37.91 12.13
CA LEU A 392 -7.84 39.14 12.75
C LEU A 392 -7.18 39.39 14.10
N THR A 393 -6.87 38.35 14.87
CA THR A 393 -6.21 38.45 16.19
C THR A 393 -4.79 38.99 16.07
N PHE A 394 -4.09 38.64 14.97
CA PHE A 394 -2.69 39.01 14.77
C PHE A 394 -2.48 40.30 13.96
N ARG A 395 -3.53 41.15 13.82
CA ARG A 395 -3.40 42.44 13.11
C ARG A 395 -2.80 43.55 13.94
N SER A 396 -2.83 43.48 15.28
CA SER A 396 -2.22 44.50 16.11
C SER A 396 -0.69 44.41 16.10
N PRO A 397 0.07 45.53 16.24
CA PRO A 397 1.54 45.47 16.19
C PRO A 397 2.17 44.56 17.23
N GLY A 398 1.62 44.49 18.44
CA GLY A 398 2.13 43.58 19.49
C GLY A 398 1.88 42.11 19.18
N SER A 399 0.69 41.75 18.68
CA SER A 399 0.37 40.39 18.32
C SER A 399 1.11 39.93 17.06
N LEU A 400 1.39 40.84 16.12
CA LEU A 400 2.21 40.52 14.94
C LEU A 400 3.66 40.19 15.35
N ASN A 401 4.25 40.95 16.26
CA ASN A 401 5.60 40.66 16.77
C ASN A 401 5.65 39.29 17.47
N PHE A 402 4.67 38.96 18.29
CA PHE A 402 4.54 37.65 18.91
C PHE A 402 4.41 36.54 17.85
N ALA A 403 3.60 36.75 16.81
CA ALA A 403 3.41 35.79 15.74
C ALA A 403 4.73 35.50 14.99
N LEU A 404 5.52 36.55 14.70
CA LEU A 404 6.81 36.42 14.05
C LEU A 404 7.85 35.74 14.95
N GLU A 405 7.93 36.09 16.21
CA GLU A 405 8.84 35.47 17.18
C GLU A 405 8.53 33.98 17.35
N ARG A 406 7.24 33.62 17.42
CA ARG A 406 6.80 32.22 17.50
C ARG A 406 7.11 31.46 16.24
N ALA A 407 6.89 32.06 15.06
CA ALA A 407 7.26 31.45 13.77
C ALA A 407 8.76 31.20 13.67
N ASP A 408 9.58 32.19 14.07
CA ASP A 408 11.04 32.06 14.10
C ASP A 408 11.49 30.91 15.00
N HIS A 409 10.90 30.79 16.19
CA HIS A 409 11.18 29.67 17.10
C HIS A 409 10.91 28.28 16.43
N HIS A 410 9.79 28.12 15.74
CA HIS A 410 9.48 26.89 15.02
C HIS A 410 10.43 26.64 13.86
N VAL A 411 10.77 27.68 13.09
CA VAL A 411 11.70 27.58 11.95
C VAL A 411 13.10 27.22 12.43
N VAL A 412 13.62 27.88 13.47
CA VAL A 412 14.93 27.56 14.07
C VAL A 412 14.94 26.10 14.59
N GLY A 413 13.85 25.67 15.22
CA GLY A 413 13.68 24.29 15.67
C GLY A 413 13.77 23.29 14.50
N TYR A 414 13.08 23.57 13.39
CA TYR A 414 13.14 22.75 12.17
C TYR A 414 14.56 22.74 11.57
N LEU A 415 15.18 23.90 11.38
CA LEU A 415 16.53 23.99 10.79
C LEU A 415 17.57 23.25 11.62
N THR A 416 17.46 23.28 12.95
CA THR A 416 18.34 22.54 13.85
C THR A 416 18.18 21.02 13.69
N ALA A 417 16.94 20.53 13.61
CA ALA A 417 16.67 19.12 13.36
C ALA A 417 17.15 18.70 11.96
N ARG A 418 16.87 19.52 10.93
CA ARG A 418 17.37 19.31 9.56
C ARG A 418 18.89 19.22 9.50
N ALA A 419 19.60 20.14 10.15
CA ALA A 419 21.06 20.13 10.21
C ALA A 419 21.60 18.87 10.90
N THR A 420 20.90 18.38 11.91
CA THR A 420 21.28 17.15 12.62
C THR A 420 21.08 15.91 11.73
N HIS A 421 19.96 15.80 11.05
CA HIS A 421 19.68 14.72 10.09
C HIS A 421 20.66 14.78 8.91
N PHE A 422 20.86 15.95 8.31
CA PHE A 422 21.80 16.17 7.19
C PHE A 422 23.25 15.81 7.53
N ARG A 423 23.69 16.03 8.78
CA ARG A 423 25.03 15.62 9.22
C ARG A 423 25.24 14.11 9.15
N ILE A 424 24.20 13.32 9.42
CA ILE A 424 24.25 11.85 9.30
C ILE A 424 24.34 11.46 7.83
N LEU A 425 23.47 12.01 6.97
CA LEU A 425 23.50 11.78 5.53
C LEU A 425 24.85 12.16 4.93
N MET A 426 25.39 13.32 5.31
CA MET A 426 26.68 13.79 4.80
C MET A 426 27.84 12.85 5.18
N ARG A 427 27.82 12.28 6.40
CA ARG A 427 28.82 11.27 6.80
C ARG A 427 28.73 10.02 5.90
N GLN A 428 27.53 9.55 5.58
CA GLN A 428 27.30 8.41 4.70
C GLN A 428 27.77 8.72 3.27
N ILE A 429 27.43 9.91 2.75
CA ILE A 429 27.84 10.37 1.41
C ILE A 429 29.39 10.45 1.32
N ILE A 430 30.05 11.12 2.28
CA ILE A 430 31.51 11.25 2.29
C ILE A 430 32.18 9.88 2.38
N ALA A 431 31.70 9.00 3.25
CA ALA A 431 32.21 7.64 3.39
C ALA A 431 32.07 6.83 2.08
N THR A 432 30.93 6.97 1.39
CA THR A 432 30.71 6.29 0.10
C THR A 432 31.63 6.83 -0.99
N LEU A 433 31.78 8.16 -1.08
CA LEU A 433 32.73 8.78 -2.05
C LEU A 433 34.18 8.39 -1.76
N THR A 434 34.56 8.35 -0.49
CA THR A 434 35.90 7.90 -0.09
C THR A 434 36.12 6.43 -0.46
N LEU A 435 35.14 5.58 -0.19
CA LEU A 435 35.17 4.16 -0.56
C LEU A 435 35.32 4.00 -2.08
N GLN A 436 34.62 4.84 -2.87
CA GLN A 436 34.76 4.88 -4.33
C GLN A 436 36.21 5.13 -4.76
N VAL A 437 36.80 6.21 -4.26
CA VAL A 437 38.18 6.57 -4.62
C VAL A 437 39.16 5.44 -4.28
N VAL A 438 39.01 4.88 -3.07
CA VAL A 438 39.86 3.75 -2.63
C VAL A 438 39.62 2.52 -3.51
N ALA A 439 38.37 2.18 -3.81
CA ALA A 439 38.03 1.01 -4.62
C ALA A 439 38.64 1.08 -6.02
N SER A 440 38.42 2.17 -6.76
CA SER A 440 38.98 2.32 -8.12
C SER A 440 40.53 2.36 -8.10
N THR A 441 41.12 3.05 -7.13
CA THR A 441 42.59 3.12 -7.04
C THR A 441 43.22 1.75 -6.74
N VAL A 442 42.65 1.03 -5.76
CA VAL A 442 43.14 -0.30 -5.37
C VAL A 442 42.94 -1.32 -6.49
N LEU A 443 41.74 -1.30 -7.13
CA LEU A 443 41.44 -2.21 -8.24
C LEU A 443 42.38 -2.00 -9.43
N LEU A 444 42.65 -0.74 -9.81
CA LEU A 444 43.57 -0.43 -10.89
C LEU A 444 45.01 -0.88 -10.54
N GLY A 445 45.45 -0.63 -9.31
CA GLY A 445 46.80 -1.03 -8.86
C GLY A 445 46.95 -2.55 -8.78
N LEU A 446 46.07 -3.24 -8.09
CA LEU A 446 46.07 -4.70 -7.97
C LEU A 446 45.83 -5.39 -9.31
N GLY A 447 44.85 -4.94 -10.06
CA GLY A 447 44.52 -5.50 -11.36
C GLY A 447 45.64 -5.30 -12.38
N GLY A 448 46.28 -4.10 -12.42
CA GLY A 448 47.43 -3.83 -13.23
C GLY A 448 48.64 -4.72 -12.87
N TRP A 449 48.89 -4.95 -11.57
CA TRP A 449 49.89 -5.87 -11.09
C TRP A 449 49.63 -7.33 -11.52
N LEU A 450 48.37 -7.81 -11.46
CA LEU A 450 47.98 -9.14 -11.93
C LEU A 450 48.13 -9.29 -13.45
N VAL A 451 47.84 -8.23 -14.22
CA VAL A 451 48.07 -8.23 -15.67
C VAL A 451 49.57 -8.35 -16.01
N ILE A 452 50.44 -7.61 -15.30
CA ILE A 452 51.90 -7.71 -15.49
C ILE A 452 52.40 -9.12 -15.17
N ARG A 453 51.78 -9.82 -14.19
CA ARG A 453 52.09 -11.22 -13.88
C ARG A 453 51.52 -12.23 -14.88
N GLY A 454 50.66 -11.81 -15.80
CA GLY A 454 50.01 -12.69 -16.76
C GLY A 454 48.87 -13.51 -16.15
N GLU A 455 48.41 -13.17 -14.93
CA GLU A 455 47.33 -13.85 -14.22
C GLU A 455 45.96 -13.29 -14.62
N LEU A 456 45.91 -12.12 -15.27
CA LEU A 456 44.73 -11.47 -15.83
C LEU A 456 44.98 -10.99 -17.24
N THR A 457 43.96 -11.03 -18.11
CA THR A 457 44.03 -10.37 -19.42
C THR A 457 43.78 -8.87 -19.30
N LEU A 458 44.29 -8.08 -20.26
CA LEU A 458 44.01 -6.65 -20.32
C LEU A 458 42.47 -6.38 -20.45
N GLY A 459 41.76 -7.19 -21.21
CA GLY A 459 40.31 -7.10 -21.36
C GLY A 459 39.56 -7.32 -20.04
N GLN A 460 39.98 -8.33 -19.24
CA GLN A 460 39.41 -8.58 -17.91
C GLN A 460 39.65 -7.42 -16.95
N LEU A 461 40.83 -6.79 -16.97
CA LEU A 461 41.08 -5.60 -16.16
C LEU A 461 40.16 -4.45 -16.52
N VAL A 462 40.01 -4.16 -17.82
CA VAL A 462 39.10 -3.09 -18.29
C VAL A 462 37.63 -3.40 -17.94
N ALA A 463 37.21 -4.64 -18.11
CA ALA A 463 35.85 -5.06 -17.72
C ALA A 463 35.62 -4.94 -16.21
N ALA A 464 36.59 -5.36 -15.39
CA ALA A 464 36.51 -5.22 -13.93
C ALA A 464 36.40 -3.76 -13.50
N GLU A 465 37.18 -2.85 -14.11
CA GLU A 465 37.10 -1.40 -13.84
C GLU A 465 35.76 -0.82 -14.22
N LEU A 466 35.21 -1.22 -15.39
CA LEU A 466 33.87 -0.82 -15.81
C LEU A 466 32.80 -1.33 -14.85
N ILE A 467 32.88 -2.57 -14.39
CA ILE A 467 31.90 -3.14 -13.43
C ILE A 467 31.98 -2.40 -12.10
N VAL A 468 33.19 -2.16 -11.57
CA VAL A 468 33.38 -1.41 -10.32
C VAL A 468 32.84 0.02 -10.47
N THR A 469 33.16 0.71 -11.56
CA THR A 469 32.66 2.06 -11.86
C THR A 469 31.14 2.07 -11.89
N LEU A 470 30.51 1.05 -12.46
CA LEU A 470 29.08 0.92 -12.57
C LEU A 470 28.42 0.67 -11.18
N ILE A 471 29.00 -0.22 -10.37
CA ILE A 471 28.58 -0.47 -8.98
C ILE A 471 28.73 0.81 -8.15
N VAL A 472 29.89 1.43 -8.21
CA VAL A 472 30.21 2.64 -7.46
C VAL A 472 29.34 3.82 -7.89
N GLY A 473 29.09 3.99 -9.19
CA GLY A 473 28.16 4.99 -9.72
C GLY A 473 26.73 4.80 -9.19
N GLY A 474 26.32 3.56 -8.93
CA GLY A 474 25.09 3.25 -8.19
C GLY A 474 25.16 3.69 -6.73
N PHE A 475 26.28 3.43 -6.06
CA PHE A 475 26.49 3.81 -4.66
C PHE A 475 26.62 5.31 -4.42
N THR A 476 27.06 6.11 -5.39
CA THR A 476 27.01 7.57 -5.26
C THR A 476 25.59 8.11 -5.08
N LYS A 477 24.58 7.36 -5.56
CA LYS A 477 23.16 7.68 -5.37
C LYS A 477 22.58 7.12 -4.07
N ILE A 478 23.35 6.33 -3.30
CA ILE A 478 22.84 5.67 -2.10
C ILE A 478 22.35 6.67 -1.06
N GLY A 479 22.98 7.84 -0.96
CA GLY A 479 22.53 8.93 -0.09
C GLY A 479 21.08 9.33 -0.38
N LYS A 480 20.73 9.47 -1.67
CA LYS A 480 19.36 9.80 -2.11
C LYS A 480 18.38 8.66 -1.81
N TYR A 481 18.78 7.40 -1.97
CA TYR A 481 17.92 6.26 -1.66
C TYR A 481 17.69 6.10 -0.15
N LEU A 482 18.73 6.36 0.66
CA LEU A 482 18.62 6.37 2.11
C LEU A 482 17.76 7.54 2.61
N GLU A 483 17.95 8.75 2.07
CA GLU A 483 17.08 9.90 2.35
C GLU A 483 15.63 9.56 2.03
N GLY A 484 15.35 9.03 0.82
CA GLY A 484 14.02 8.59 0.44
C GLY A 484 13.46 7.52 1.37
N TYR A 485 14.25 6.52 1.75
CA TYR A 485 13.81 5.51 2.72
C TYR A 485 13.41 6.14 4.07
N TYR A 486 14.20 7.09 4.57
CA TYR A 486 13.88 7.79 5.83
C TYR A 486 12.64 8.64 5.69
N ASP A 487 12.45 9.32 4.56
CA ASP A 487 11.25 10.10 4.26
C ASP A 487 10.00 9.22 4.20
N VAL A 488 10.08 8.03 3.57
CA VAL A 488 8.97 7.07 3.58
C VAL A 488 8.63 6.61 4.99
N MET A 489 9.63 6.30 5.82
CA MET A 489 9.39 5.91 7.20
C MET A 489 8.66 7.02 7.98
N ALA A 490 9.08 8.27 7.79
CA ALA A 490 8.41 9.42 8.39
C ALA A 490 7.00 9.66 7.83
N SER A 491 6.81 9.51 6.52
CA SER A 491 5.51 9.70 5.86
C SER A 491 4.50 8.62 6.25
N VAL A 492 4.94 7.36 6.33
CA VAL A 492 4.10 6.23 6.77
C VAL A 492 3.74 6.34 8.25
N ASP A 493 4.64 6.85 9.10
CA ASP A 493 4.32 7.10 10.50
C ASP A 493 3.19 8.13 10.65
N LYS A 494 3.22 9.20 9.85
CA LYS A 494 2.18 10.24 9.85
C LYS A 494 0.85 9.75 9.28
N LEU A 495 0.88 9.02 8.17
CA LEU A 495 -0.31 8.37 7.63
C LEU A 495 -0.89 7.40 8.68
N GLY A 496 -0.03 6.69 9.42
CA GLY A 496 -0.44 5.87 10.52
C GLY A 496 -1.30 6.61 11.54
N HIS A 497 -0.92 7.82 11.92
CA HIS A 497 -1.73 8.62 12.85
C HIS A 497 -3.14 8.92 12.34
N LEU A 498 -3.35 9.07 11.03
CA LEU A 498 -4.70 9.22 10.45
C LEU A 498 -5.51 7.93 10.52
N PHE A 499 -4.86 6.79 10.31
CA PHE A 499 -5.52 5.49 10.34
C PHE A 499 -5.83 4.99 11.76
N TYR A 500 -5.15 5.52 12.78
CA TYR A 500 -5.39 5.19 14.18
C TYR A 500 -6.35 6.15 14.89
N LEU A 501 -6.99 7.08 14.17
CA LEU A 501 -8.03 7.91 14.76
C LEU A 501 -9.16 7.02 15.28
N PRO A 502 -9.62 7.22 16.54
CA PRO A 502 -10.72 6.44 17.09
C PRO A 502 -11.99 6.71 16.31
N VAL A 503 -12.51 5.67 15.69
CA VAL A 503 -13.81 5.71 14.98
C VAL A 503 -14.92 5.28 15.93
N THR A 504 -16.12 5.80 15.70
CA THR A 504 -17.32 5.34 16.39
C THR A 504 -17.63 3.93 15.85
N PRO A 505 -17.75 2.91 16.71
CA PRO A 505 -18.27 1.62 16.26
C PRO A 505 -19.66 1.84 15.64
N GLU A 506 -19.96 1.13 14.58
CA GLU A 506 -21.32 1.10 14.03
C GLU A 506 -22.25 0.20 14.88
N ASP A 507 -22.04 0.14 16.17
CA ASP A 507 -23.07 -0.32 17.07
C ASP A 507 -24.21 0.70 17.00
N GLY A 508 -25.02 0.58 15.97
CA GLY A 508 -26.35 1.16 15.93
C GLY A 508 -27.17 0.53 17.02
N GLY A 509 -26.90 0.89 18.26
CA GLY A 509 -27.90 0.81 19.31
C GLY A 509 -29.08 1.59 18.75
N GLY A 510 -30.11 0.89 18.30
CA GLY A 510 -31.30 1.50 17.77
C GLY A 510 -31.69 2.61 18.75
N LEU A 511 -31.81 3.83 18.25
CA LEU A 511 -32.45 4.87 18.99
C LEU A 511 -33.79 4.24 19.42
N GLU A 512 -33.86 3.75 20.67
CA GLU A 512 -35.13 3.47 21.28
C GLU A 512 -35.93 4.76 21.11
N ARG A 513 -36.88 4.69 20.22
CA ARG A 513 -37.90 5.73 20.07
C ARG A 513 -38.63 5.75 21.40
N ARG A 514 -38.11 6.52 22.35
CA ARG A 514 -38.91 6.93 23.49
C ARG A 514 -40.03 7.79 22.91
N ASP A 515 -41.24 7.32 23.04
CA ASP A 515 -42.46 8.06 22.68
C ASP A 515 -42.67 9.35 23.49
N GLU A 516 -41.70 9.71 24.31
CA GLU A 516 -41.65 10.99 25.01
C GLU A 516 -40.78 11.93 24.16
N GLY A 517 -41.46 12.92 23.55
CA GLY A 517 -40.85 13.91 22.69
C GLY A 517 -39.58 14.52 23.29
N ILE A 518 -38.67 14.86 22.42
CA ILE A 518 -37.41 15.58 22.74
C ILE A 518 -37.82 16.81 23.56
N ALA A 519 -37.59 16.76 24.87
CA ALA A 519 -37.59 17.96 25.69
C ALA A 519 -36.27 18.67 25.39
N VAL A 520 -36.35 19.86 24.76
CA VAL A 520 -35.24 20.78 24.51
C VAL A 520 -34.76 21.36 25.84
#